data_1b0044fd78867428bca6b26d992ec975
#
_entry.id   1b0044fd78867428bca6b26d992ec975
#
_cell.length_a   1.000
_cell.length_b   1.000
_cell.length_c   1.000
_cell.angle_alpha   90.00
_cell.angle_beta   90.00
_cell.angle_gamma   90.00
#
_symmetry.space_group_name_H-M   'P 1'
#
loop_
_entity.id
_entity.type
_entity.pdbx_description
1 polymer ?
#
loop_
_entity_poly.entity_id
_entity_poly.type
_entity_poly.pdbx_seq_one_letter_code
_entity_poly.pdbx_strand_id
1 'polypeptide(L)'
;MVREMMRRTRSRMMIAVTPLTALVICAGTFPVAAAPTEANVVADGTIASVAGNSLKINTESGPRVVQVSPDTLILGRQATTLASIAPGDPMAVTSKRETDGSLTAISIVIFSPEVWARARKGQWVMDSGNMMTNAVVMKYVDRVEGHTLYLKYNEGASAINVPPGTDIHRLVSVRLRDLKPGMRIMARGVGEADGSIKASSITFDRPGQM
;
A
#
# COMPACT_ATOMS: atom_id res chain seq x y z
N MET A 1 -89.86 -9.14 -14.18
CA MET A 1 -91.16 -9.22 -13.61
C MET A 1 -91.03 -8.79 -12.17
N VAL A 2 -91.69 -7.65 -11.87
CA VAL A 2 -92.30 -7.22 -10.58
C VAL A 2 -91.32 -6.95 -9.41
N ARG A 3 -91.00 -5.67 -9.12
CA ARG A 3 -91.67 -4.72 -8.21
C ARG A 3 -91.56 -5.15 -6.74
N GLU A 4 -91.02 -4.32 -5.97
CA GLU A 4 -91.35 -3.11 -5.15
C GLU A 4 -91.08 -3.47 -3.69
N MET A 5 -90.69 -2.72 -2.72
CA MET A 5 -91.01 -1.39 -2.31
C MET A 5 -90.32 -1.03 -0.99
N MET A 6 -89.69 0.09 -1.00
CA MET A 6 -89.67 1.08 0.11
C MET A 6 -90.02 0.64 1.53
N ARG A 7 -89.13 0.89 2.49
CA ARG A 7 -89.49 1.72 3.67
C ARG A 7 -88.24 2.33 4.35
N ARG A 8 -88.33 3.62 4.52
CA ARG A 8 -87.45 4.50 5.29
C ARG A 8 -87.57 4.18 6.78
N THR A 9 -86.46 4.16 7.48
CA THR A 9 -86.43 4.49 8.91
C THR A 9 -85.15 5.31 9.18
N ARG A 10 -85.36 6.57 9.53
CA ARG A 10 -84.37 7.50 10.02
C ARG A 10 -83.98 7.09 11.44
N SER A 11 -82.74 6.76 11.71
CA SER A 11 -82.24 6.74 13.08
C SER A 11 -81.06 7.70 13.16
N ARG A 12 -81.19 8.68 13.99
CA ARG A 12 -80.25 9.67 14.36
C ARG A 12 -79.17 8.94 15.20
N MET A 13 -77.89 8.90 14.74
CA MET A 13 -76.85 8.45 15.56
C MET A 13 -75.82 9.56 15.77
N MET A 14 -75.61 9.86 17.03
CA MET A 14 -74.76 10.92 17.56
C MET A 14 -73.35 10.70 17.10
N ILE A 15 -72.72 11.77 16.59
CA ILE A 15 -71.29 11.81 16.24
C ILE A 15 -70.51 12.01 17.54
N ALA A 16 -69.83 10.98 18.02
CA ALA A 16 -68.83 11.10 19.07
C ALA A 16 -67.51 11.50 18.43
N VAL A 17 -67.15 12.75 18.67
CA VAL A 17 -65.77 13.24 18.24
C VAL A 17 -64.78 12.78 19.27
N THR A 18 -63.94 11.80 18.89
CA THR A 18 -62.79 11.40 19.64
C THR A 18 -61.58 12.21 19.16
N PRO A 19 -60.82 12.88 20.03
CA PRO A 19 -59.61 13.58 19.59
C PRO A 19 -58.52 12.57 19.26
N LEU A 20 -58.06 12.58 18.01
CA LEU A 20 -56.90 11.82 17.52
C LEU A 20 -55.62 12.49 18.03
N THR A 21 -55.04 11.94 19.10
CA THR A 21 -53.74 12.37 19.59
C THR A 21 -52.68 11.96 18.58
N ALA A 22 -52.17 12.92 17.82
CA ALA A 22 -51.06 12.70 16.88
C ALA A 22 -49.77 12.42 17.66
N LEU A 23 -49.32 11.18 17.67
CA LEU A 23 -48.02 10.79 18.15
C LEU A 23 -46.95 11.22 17.12
N VAL A 24 -46.30 12.34 17.36
CA VAL A 24 -45.14 12.77 16.57
C VAL A 24 -43.94 11.87 16.92
N ILE A 25 -43.68 10.88 16.08
CA ILE A 25 -42.42 10.09 16.15
C ILE A 25 -41.33 10.97 15.54
N CYS A 26 -40.57 11.67 16.39
CA CYS A 26 -39.29 12.26 15.98
C CYS A 26 -38.34 11.13 15.61
N ALA A 27 -38.22 10.81 14.32
CA ALA A 27 -37.15 9.98 13.77
C ALA A 27 -35.86 10.78 13.90
N GLY A 28 -35.16 10.61 15.02
CA GLY A 28 -33.80 11.10 15.18
C GLY A 28 -32.90 10.39 14.19
N THR A 29 -32.50 11.07 13.11
CA THR A 29 -31.43 10.64 12.24
C THR A 29 -30.12 10.79 13.03
N PHE A 30 -29.66 9.70 13.63
CA PHE A 30 -28.28 9.64 14.14
C PHE A 30 -27.36 9.74 12.94
N PRO A 31 -26.39 10.70 12.91
CA PRO A 31 -25.38 10.68 11.89
C PRO A 31 -24.59 9.38 12.05
N VAL A 32 -24.65 8.51 11.05
CA VAL A 32 -23.73 7.39 10.93
C VAL A 32 -22.36 8.02 10.73
N ALA A 33 -21.55 8.00 11.78
CA ALA A 33 -20.15 8.38 11.67
C ALA A 33 -19.54 7.47 10.61
N ALA A 34 -19.13 8.04 9.47
CA ALA A 34 -18.39 7.32 8.46
C ALA A 34 -17.16 6.73 9.14
N ALA A 35 -16.98 5.40 9.06
CA ALA A 35 -15.79 4.76 9.54
C ALA A 35 -14.57 5.44 8.86
N PRO A 36 -13.51 5.76 9.59
CA PRO A 36 -12.34 6.39 8.99
C PRO A 36 -11.85 5.48 7.87
N THR A 37 -11.79 6.02 6.66
CA THR A 37 -11.19 5.32 5.52
C THR A 37 -9.72 5.11 5.86
N GLU A 38 -9.30 3.87 6.03
CA GLU A 38 -7.91 3.49 6.27
C GLU A 38 -7.07 3.97 5.07
N ALA A 39 -6.50 5.17 5.18
CA ALA A 39 -5.69 5.74 4.12
C ALA A 39 -4.27 5.16 4.21
N ASN A 40 -3.76 4.65 3.09
CA ASN A 40 -2.35 4.30 2.99
C ASN A 40 -1.50 5.56 3.15
N VAL A 41 -0.67 5.58 4.16
CA VAL A 41 0.20 6.71 4.50
C VAL A 41 1.66 6.33 4.25
N VAL A 42 2.40 7.28 3.69
CA VAL A 42 3.86 7.22 3.59
C VAL A 42 4.41 8.38 4.42
N ALA A 43 5.31 8.09 5.34
CA ALA A 43 6.01 9.10 6.14
C ALA A 43 7.52 8.91 6.01
N ASP A 44 8.19 9.96 5.56
CA ASP A 44 9.65 10.06 5.54
C ASP A 44 10.09 10.95 6.69
N GLY A 45 11.09 10.52 7.45
CA GLY A 45 11.57 11.28 8.60
C GLY A 45 12.75 10.65 9.31
N THR A 46 13.26 11.41 10.30
CA THR A 46 14.37 10.97 11.13
C THR A 46 13.85 10.43 12.46
N ILE A 47 14.32 9.28 12.90
CA ILE A 47 13.98 8.71 14.20
C ILE A 47 14.45 9.64 15.32
N ALA A 48 13.51 10.12 16.11
CA ALA A 48 13.79 10.91 17.33
C ALA A 48 13.97 9.99 18.54
N SER A 49 13.14 8.94 18.66
CA SER A 49 13.25 7.96 19.75
C SER A 49 12.63 6.62 19.35
N VAL A 50 13.09 5.57 20.03
CA VAL A 50 12.55 4.21 19.94
C VAL A 50 12.10 3.79 21.32
N ALA A 51 10.83 3.42 21.49
CA ALA A 51 10.26 3.02 22.77
C ALA A 51 9.34 1.79 22.58
N GLY A 52 9.76 0.65 23.09
CA GLY A 52 9.02 -0.61 22.88
C GLY A 52 8.82 -0.89 21.39
N ASN A 53 7.56 -1.00 20.97
CA ASN A 53 7.16 -1.22 19.58
C ASN A 53 6.75 0.08 18.86
N SER A 54 7.22 1.24 19.32
CA SER A 54 6.87 2.54 18.76
C SER A 54 8.12 3.34 18.42
N LEU A 55 8.08 4.01 17.26
CA LEU A 55 9.08 4.97 16.83
C LEU A 55 8.45 6.36 16.81
N LYS A 56 9.11 7.34 17.39
CA LYS A 56 8.81 8.74 17.14
C LYS A 56 9.73 9.25 16.06
N ILE A 57 9.19 9.78 14.97
CA ILE A 57 9.95 10.32 13.84
C ILE A 57 9.63 11.79 13.65
N ASN A 58 10.63 12.58 13.28
CA ASN A 58 10.46 13.95 12.84
C ASN A 58 10.35 13.98 11.33
N THR A 59 9.20 14.39 10.81
CA THR A 59 8.92 14.56 9.38
C THR A 59 8.87 16.05 9.03
N GLU A 60 8.84 16.40 7.75
CA GLU A 60 8.66 17.79 7.31
C GLU A 60 7.33 18.39 7.78
N SER A 61 6.29 17.58 7.93
CA SER A 61 4.96 17.98 8.43
C SER A 61 4.82 17.92 9.96
N GLY A 62 5.91 17.66 10.69
CA GLY A 62 5.96 17.57 12.14
C GLY A 62 6.21 16.16 12.68
N PRO A 63 6.22 15.99 14.00
CA PRO A 63 6.49 14.71 14.62
C PRO A 63 5.33 13.72 14.37
N ARG A 64 5.69 12.47 14.09
CA ARG A 64 4.75 11.34 13.87
C ARG A 64 5.14 10.16 14.75
N VAL A 65 4.15 9.38 15.13
CA VAL A 65 4.35 8.11 15.83
C VAL A 65 4.12 6.97 14.83
N VAL A 66 5.08 6.04 14.77
CA VAL A 66 5.01 4.86 13.92
C VAL A 66 4.94 3.63 14.83
N GLN A 67 3.83 2.91 14.76
CA GLN A 67 3.61 1.67 15.50
C GLN A 67 4.14 0.50 14.68
N VAL A 68 4.95 -0.34 15.32
CA VAL A 68 5.59 -1.52 14.74
C VAL A 68 4.95 -2.76 15.32
N SER A 69 4.54 -3.68 14.47
CA SER A 69 4.01 -4.99 14.85
C SER A 69 4.96 -6.12 14.42
N PRO A 70 4.74 -7.36 14.87
CA PRO A 70 5.52 -8.51 14.39
C PRO A 70 5.44 -8.70 12.87
N ASP A 71 4.35 -8.22 12.23
CA ASP A 71 4.15 -8.30 10.78
C ASP A 71 4.80 -7.15 9.99
N THR A 72 5.32 -6.13 10.69
CA THR A 72 5.99 -5.00 10.06
C THR A 72 7.32 -5.46 9.44
N LEU A 73 7.50 -5.26 8.14
CA LEU A 73 8.77 -5.48 7.46
C LEU A 73 9.72 -4.31 7.74
N ILE A 74 10.84 -4.58 8.38
CA ILE A 74 11.90 -3.58 8.59
C ILE A 74 13.06 -3.94 7.70
N LEU A 75 13.37 -3.06 6.74
CA LEU A 75 14.26 -3.36 5.60
C LEU A 75 15.35 -2.30 5.47
N GLY A 76 16.59 -2.72 5.56
CA GLY A 76 17.74 -1.91 5.16
C GLY A 76 17.97 -2.04 3.66
N ARG A 77 18.06 -0.89 2.96
CA ARG A 77 18.50 -0.84 1.56
C ARG A 77 20.02 -0.77 1.54
N GLN A 78 20.65 -1.77 0.97
CA GLN A 78 22.10 -1.84 0.82
C GLN A 78 22.46 -1.69 -0.66
N ALA A 79 23.23 -0.67 -0.99
CA ALA A 79 23.76 -0.50 -2.34
C ALA A 79 24.59 -1.73 -2.74
N THR A 80 24.44 -2.16 -3.98
CA THR A 80 25.14 -3.33 -4.51
C THR A 80 25.39 -3.16 -6.01
N THR A 81 25.95 -4.17 -6.65
CA THR A 81 26.28 -4.12 -8.07
C THR A 81 25.59 -5.23 -8.84
N LEU A 82 25.56 -5.10 -10.15
CA LEU A 82 25.01 -6.11 -11.04
C LEU A 82 25.69 -7.48 -10.87
N ALA A 83 26.99 -7.48 -10.58
CA ALA A 83 27.76 -8.72 -10.35
C ALA A 83 27.28 -9.53 -9.13
N SER A 84 26.53 -8.91 -8.22
CA SER A 84 25.94 -9.60 -7.07
C SER A 84 24.59 -10.28 -7.37
N ILE A 85 24.08 -10.12 -8.58
CA ILE A 85 22.83 -10.72 -9.02
C ILE A 85 23.09 -12.14 -9.52
N ALA A 86 22.35 -13.09 -8.98
CA ALA A 86 22.44 -14.50 -9.38
C ALA A 86 21.13 -15.00 -9.99
N PRO A 87 21.19 -16.03 -10.86
CA PRO A 87 20.00 -16.75 -11.25
C PRO A 87 19.23 -17.27 -10.03
N GLY A 88 17.92 -17.07 -10.02
CA GLY A 88 17.07 -17.38 -8.88
C GLY A 88 16.80 -16.20 -7.95
N ASP A 89 17.55 -15.10 -8.02
CA ASP A 89 17.29 -13.90 -7.23
C ASP A 89 15.93 -13.29 -7.59
N PRO A 90 15.04 -13.08 -6.61
CA PRO A 90 13.82 -12.33 -6.82
C PRO A 90 14.10 -10.83 -6.76
N MET A 91 13.52 -10.07 -7.68
CA MET A 91 13.75 -8.63 -7.74
C MET A 91 12.58 -7.83 -8.30
N ALA A 92 12.61 -6.53 -8.01
CA ALA A 92 11.84 -5.52 -8.70
C ALA A 92 12.76 -4.73 -9.63
N VAL A 93 12.35 -4.56 -10.87
CA VAL A 93 13.01 -3.66 -11.82
C VAL A 93 12.01 -2.59 -12.24
N THR A 94 12.36 -1.33 -11.95
CA THR A 94 11.69 -0.18 -12.56
C THR A 94 12.41 0.13 -13.86
N SER A 95 11.68 0.13 -14.95
CA SER A 95 12.24 0.38 -16.28
C SER A 95 11.42 1.39 -17.07
N LYS A 96 12.08 2.11 -17.95
CA LYS A 96 11.47 2.94 -18.97
C LYS A 96 11.22 2.08 -20.22
N ARG A 97 10.07 2.27 -20.86
CA ARG A 97 9.82 1.72 -22.19
C ARG A 97 10.36 2.69 -23.23
N GLU A 98 11.24 2.22 -24.07
CA GLU A 98 11.80 2.99 -25.19
C GLU A 98 10.84 3.01 -26.38
N THR A 99 11.13 3.84 -27.38
CA THR A 99 10.29 4.02 -28.57
C THR A 99 10.20 2.76 -29.45
N ASP A 100 11.21 1.90 -29.40
CA ASP A 100 11.26 0.59 -30.06
C ASP A 100 10.56 -0.53 -29.26
N GLY A 101 10.00 -0.18 -28.09
CA GLY A 101 9.32 -1.12 -27.20
C GLY A 101 10.25 -1.86 -26.24
N SER A 102 11.58 -1.71 -26.35
CA SER A 102 12.53 -2.28 -25.40
C SER A 102 12.38 -1.67 -23.99
N LEU A 103 12.91 -2.34 -22.97
CA LEU A 103 12.90 -1.87 -21.59
C LEU A 103 14.33 -1.57 -21.14
N THR A 104 14.50 -0.37 -20.57
CA THR A 104 15.79 0.09 -19.99
C THR A 104 15.61 0.31 -18.50
N ALA A 105 16.42 -0.36 -17.68
CA ALA A 105 16.34 -0.27 -16.23
C ALA A 105 16.67 1.13 -15.71
N ILE A 106 15.85 1.64 -14.80
CA ILE A 106 16.09 2.86 -14.02
C ILE A 106 16.66 2.48 -12.66
N SER A 107 16.07 1.46 -12.03
CA SER A 107 16.51 0.94 -10.74
C SER A 107 16.21 -0.54 -10.58
N ILE A 108 17.01 -1.22 -9.78
CA ILE A 108 16.86 -2.64 -9.45
C ILE A 108 16.87 -2.80 -7.93
N VAL A 109 15.89 -3.53 -7.41
CA VAL A 109 15.82 -3.88 -5.99
C VAL A 109 15.75 -5.39 -5.86
N ILE A 110 16.80 -5.99 -5.31
CA ILE A 110 16.86 -7.43 -5.02
C ILE A 110 16.10 -7.65 -3.71
N PHE A 111 15.09 -8.52 -3.73
CA PHE A 111 14.26 -8.79 -2.58
C PHE A 111 14.88 -9.80 -1.62
N SER A 112 14.58 -9.62 -0.33
CA SER A 112 14.70 -10.71 0.63
C SER A 112 13.56 -11.73 0.43
N PRO A 113 13.69 -12.98 0.91
CA PRO A 113 12.65 -13.99 0.79
C PRO A 113 11.29 -13.53 1.37
N GLU A 114 11.31 -12.80 2.49
CA GLU A 114 10.11 -12.31 3.17
C GLU A 114 9.38 -11.25 2.33
N VAL A 115 10.13 -10.35 1.69
CA VAL A 115 9.57 -9.35 0.76
C VAL A 115 9.00 -10.04 -0.47
N TRP A 116 9.75 -10.99 -1.04
CA TRP A 116 9.30 -11.74 -2.22
C TRP A 116 8.01 -12.53 -1.97
N ALA A 117 7.86 -13.12 -0.78
CA ALA A 117 6.65 -13.85 -0.42
C ALA A 117 5.39 -12.97 -0.47
N ARG A 118 5.52 -11.67 -0.16
CA ARG A 118 4.44 -10.68 -0.11
C ARG A 118 4.33 -9.82 -1.37
N ALA A 119 5.34 -9.85 -2.24
CA ALA A 119 5.37 -9.00 -3.43
C ALA A 119 4.32 -9.42 -4.47
N ARG A 120 3.68 -8.42 -5.09
CA ARG A 120 2.94 -8.65 -6.33
C ARG A 120 3.93 -9.11 -7.40
N LYS A 121 3.68 -10.25 -8.02
CA LYS A 121 4.50 -10.80 -9.08
C LYS A 121 3.94 -10.41 -10.45
N GLY A 122 4.82 -10.20 -11.44
CA GLY A 122 4.39 -9.84 -12.79
C GLY A 122 4.95 -8.52 -13.28
N GLN A 123 4.36 -8.01 -14.35
CA GLN A 123 4.74 -6.75 -14.97
C GLN A 123 3.52 -5.84 -15.14
N TRP A 124 3.66 -4.53 -14.86
CA TRP A 124 2.58 -3.55 -15.01
C TRP A 124 3.13 -2.13 -15.21
N VAL A 125 2.31 -1.27 -15.79
CA VAL A 125 2.59 0.16 -15.90
C VAL A 125 2.32 0.82 -14.55
N MET A 126 3.25 1.66 -14.09
CA MET A 126 3.11 2.49 -12.90
C MET A 126 2.42 3.82 -13.24
N ASP A 127 1.93 4.53 -12.22
CA ASP A 127 1.33 5.87 -12.38
C ASP A 127 2.33 6.89 -13.01
N SER A 128 3.62 6.67 -12.82
CA SER A 128 4.69 7.46 -13.46
C SER A 128 4.87 7.17 -14.95
N GLY A 129 4.16 6.20 -15.53
CA GLY A 129 4.35 5.72 -16.89
C GLY A 129 5.49 4.71 -17.06
N ASN A 130 6.30 4.51 -16.04
CA ASN A 130 7.35 3.48 -16.04
C ASN A 130 6.78 2.07 -15.91
N MET A 131 7.56 1.08 -16.31
CA MET A 131 7.22 -0.33 -16.12
C MET A 131 7.81 -0.86 -14.82
N MET A 132 6.99 -1.49 -13.98
CA MET A 132 7.44 -2.30 -12.86
C MET A 132 7.44 -3.77 -13.26
N THR A 133 8.55 -4.46 -13.02
CA THR A 133 8.66 -5.90 -13.22
C THR A 133 9.15 -6.57 -11.95
N ASN A 134 8.27 -7.31 -11.26
CA ASN A 134 8.62 -8.15 -10.12
C ASN A 134 8.73 -9.60 -10.59
N ALA A 135 9.94 -10.11 -10.62
CA ALA A 135 10.27 -11.37 -11.27
C ALA A 135 11.49 -12.06 -10.62
N VAL A 136 11.77 -13.25 -11.08
CA VAL A 136 12.97 -14.01 -10.72
C VAL A 136 13.95 -13.95 -11.89
N VAL A 137 15.23 -13.76 -11.58
CA VAL A 137 16.29 -13.77 -12.59
C VAL A 137 16.44 -15.17 -13.18
N MET A 138 16.36 -15.29 -14.48
CA MET A 138 16.73 -16.50 -15.21
C MET A 138 18.22 -16.52 -15.54
N LYS A 139 18.71 -15.43 -16.11
CA LYS A 139 20.10 -15.19 -16.48
C LYS A 139 20.34 -13.71 -16.74
N TYR A 140 21.57 -13.29 -16.71
CA TYR A 140 22.00 -12.03 -17.31
C TYR A 140 23.04 -12.31 -18.40
N VAL A 141 23.12 -11.40 -19.36
CA VAL A 141 24.08 -11.51 -20.47
C VAL A 141 24.80 -10.19 -20.61
N ASP A 142 26.12 -10.28 -20.57
CA ASP A 142 26.99 -9.13 -20.83
C ASP A 142 26.92 -8.72 -22.29
N ARG A 143 26.90 -7.41 -22.52
CA ARG A 143 26.97 -6.79 -23.85
C ARG A 143 28.00 -5.68 -23.84
N VAL A 144 28.42 -5.24 -25.02
CA VAL A 144 29.42 -4.18 -25.20
C VAL A 144 28.97 -2.86 -24.54
N GLU A 145 27.67 -2.57 -24.56
CA GLU A 145 27.08 -1.31 -24.03
C GLU A 145 26.24 -1.49 -22.78
N GLY A 146 26.51 -2.54 -21.98
CA GLY A 146 25.76 -2.83 -20.76
C GLY A 146 25.41 -4.31 -20.64
N HIS A 147 24.37 -4.57 -19.83
CA HIS A 147 23.94 -5.94 -19.55
C HIS A 147 22.47 -6.10 -19.89
N THR A 148 22.04 -7.32 -20.15
CA THR A 148 20.61 -7.64 -20.30
C THR A 148 20.21 -8.66 -19.24
N LEU A 149 19.24 -8.29 -18.41
CA LEU A 149 18.58 -9.20 -17.48
C LEU A 149 17.42 -9.90 -18.15
N TYR A 150 17.38 -11.23 -18.06
CA TYR A 150 16.23 -12.05 -18.45
C TYR A 150 15.46 -12.45 -17.20
N LEU A 151 14.24 -11.96 -17.09
CA LEU A 151 13.38 -12.11 -15.93
C LEU A 151 12.19 -12.98 -16.27
N LYS A 152 11.81 -13.89 -15.35
CA LYS A 152 10.62 -14.73 -15.47
C LYS A 152 9.63 -14.42 -14.37
N TYR A 153 8.37 -14.25 -14.73
CA TYR A 153 7.22 -14.09 -13.85
C TYR A 153 6.08 -15.00 -14.29
N ASN A 154 5.00 -15.08 -13.51
CA ASN A 154 3.94 -16.08 -13.72
C ASN A 154 3.34 -16.07 -15.12
N GLU A 155 3.20 -14.91 -15.74
CA GLU A 155 2.49 -14.70 -17.00
C GLU A 155 3.43 -14.52 -18.19
N GLY A 156 4.76 -14.58 -17.98
CA GLY A 156 5.69 -14.34 -19.07
C GLY A 156 7.14 -14.16 -18.65
N ALA A 157 7.88 -13.55 -19.56
CA ALA A 157 9.28 -13.19 -19.36
C ALA A 157 9.57 -11.82 -20.01
N SER A 158 10.58 -11.14 -19.50
CA SER A 158 11.06 -9.87 -20.06
C SER A 158 12.58 -9.85 -20.14
N ALA A 159 13.10 -9.24 -21.20
CA ALA A 159 14.47 -8.83 -21.31
C ALA A 159 14.55 -7.34 -21.00
N ILE A 160 15.40 -6.95 -20.06
CA ILE A 160 15.57 -5.57 -19.62
C ILE A 160 17.05 -5.19 -19.77
N ASN A 161 17.31 -4.12 -20.51
CA ASN A 161 18.65 -3.56 -20.65
C ASN A 161 19.01 -2.82 -19.35
N VAL A 162 20.22 -3.07 -18.86
CA VAL A 162 20.74 -2.45 -17.63
C VAL A 162 21.95 -1.60 -18.00
N PRO A 163 21.79 -0.28 -18.15
CA PRO A 163 22.89 0.62 -18.46
C PRO A 163 23.89 0.69 -17.30
N PRO A 164 25.15 1.04 -17.57
CA PRO A 164 26.10 1.40 -16.52
C PRO A 164 25.55 2.50 -15.62
N GLY A 165 25.79 2.39 -14.32
CA GLY A 165 25.30 3.36 -13.33
C GLY A 165 23.85 3.19 -12.90
N THR A 166 23.17 2.13 -13.35
CA THR A 166 21.83 1.79 -12.82
C THR A 166 21.92 1.61 -11.31
N ASP A 167 20.97 2.25 -10.59
CA ASP A 167 20.87 2.15 -9.15
C ASP A 167 20.39 0.74 -8.74
N ILE A 168 21.24 0.02 -8.00
CA ILE A 168 20.98 -1.36 -7.59
C ILE A 168 21.10 -1.48 -6.08
N HIS A 169 20.03 -1.95 -5.44
CA HIS A 169 19.97 -2.18 -4.01
C HIS A 169 19.53 -3.60 -3.69
N ARG A 170 20.02 -4.12 -2.57
CA ARG A 170 19.49 -5.34 -1.95
C ARG A 170 18.73 -4.97 -0.67
N LEU A 171 17.53 -5.53 -0.50
CA LEU A 171 16.80 -5.42 0.75
C LEU A 171 17.28 -6.47 1.74
N VAL A 172 17.62 -6.01 2.94
CA VAL A 172 18.08 -6.87 4.04
C VAL A 172 17.09 -6.69 5.19
N SER A 173 16.48 -7.79 5.63
CA SER A 173 15.62 -7.76 6.82
C SER A 173 16.45 -7.43 8.06
N VAL A 174 15.95 -6.48 8.86
CA VAL A 174 16.56 -6.10 10.13
C VAL A 174 15.52 -6.12 11.25
N ARG A 175 15.96 -6.06 12.49
CA ARG A 175 15.10 -6.07 13.66
C ARG A 175 14.87 -4.65 14.15
N LEU A 176 13.74 -4.42 14.84
CA LEU A 176 13.42 -3.11 15.43
C LEU A 176 14.54 -2.58 16.33
N ARG A 177 15.21 -3.45 17.09
CA ARG A 177 16.36 -3.07 17.95
C ARG A 177 17.57 -2.52 17.21
N ASP A 178 17.64 -2.72 15.89
CA ASP A 178 18.72 -2.21 15.05
C ASP A 178 18.45 -0.77 14.57
N LEU A 179 17.21 -0.29 14.73
CA LEU A 179 16.84 1.10 14.47
C LEU A 179 17.25 1.98 15.64
N LYS A 180 17.88 3.13 15.35
CA LYS A 180 18.43 4.05 16.34
C LYS A 180 17.99 5.49 16.06
N PRO A 181 17.92 6.34 17.10
CA PRO A 181 17.76 7.78 16.90
C PRO A 181 18.80 8.33 15.92
N GLY A 182 18.39 9.28 15.09
CA GLY A 182 19.21 9.86 14.02
C GLY A 182 19.13 9.13 12.67
N MET A 183 18.60 7.90 12.61
CA MET A 183 18.41 7.22 11.33
C MET A 183 17.24 7.83 10.54
N ARG A 184 17.45 8.10 9.26
CA ARG A 184 16.36 8.47 8.33
C ARG A 184 15.66 7.21 7.86
N ILE A 185 14.34 7.22 7.95
CA ILE A 185 13.48 6.09 7.55
C ILE A 185 12.32 6.56 6.70
N MET A 186 11.80 5.66 5.88
CA MET A 186 10.50 5.78 5.24
C MET A 186 9.58 4.71 5.82
N ALA A 187 8.50 5.12 6.47
CA ALA A 187 7.46 4.23 6.97
C ALA A 187 6.26 4.23 6.02
N ARG A 188 5.74 3.06 5.71
CA ARG A 188 4.50 2.87 4.96
C ARG A 188 3.54 2.07 5.81
N GLY A 189 2.27 2.43 5.79
CA GLY A 189 1.25 1.75 6.57
C GLY A 189 -0.09 2.44 6.50
N VAL A 190 -0.93 2.18 7.48
CA VAL A 190 -2.27 2.76 7.61
C VAL A 190 -2.24 3.85 8.67
N GLY A 191 -2.84 4.99 8.35
CA GLY A 191 -3.03 6.08 9.31
C GLY A 191 -4.14 5.73 10.30
N GLU A 192 -3.85 5.91 11.59
CA GLU A 192 -4.80 5.71 12.67
C GLU A 192 -5.49 7.03 13.05
N ALA A 193 -6.63 6.94 13.74
CA ALA A 193 -7.43 8.11 14.13
C ALA A 193 -6.70 9.07 15.09
N ASP A 194 -5.72 8.58 15.84
CA ASP A 194 -4.86 9.38 16.74
C ASP A 194 -3.69 10.07 16.01
N GLY A 195 -3.62 9.92 14.68
CA GLY A 195 -2.55 10.45 13.85
C GLY A 195 -1.27 9.60 13.82
N SER A 196 -1.25 8.46 14.50
CA SER A 196 -0.16 7.49 14.38
C SER A 196 -0.24 6.70 13.08
N ILE A 197 0.84 5.99 12.73
CA ILE A 197 0.92 5.14 11.55
C ILE A 197 1.16 3.71 12.00
N LYS A 198 0.24 2.82 11.74
CA LYS A 198 0.45 1.38 11.87
C LYS A 198 1.26 0.89 10.68
N ALA A 199 2.56 0.67 10.88
CA ALA A 199 3.46 0.38 9.79
C ALA A 199 3.29 -1.05 9.25
N SER A 200 3.17 -1.17 7.94
CA SER A 200 3.35 -2.44 7.21
C SER A 200 4.81 -2.65 6.82
N SER A 201 5.53 -1.56 6.54
CA SER A 201 6.97 -1.61 6.27
C SER A 201 7.69 -0.34 6.70
N ILE A 202 8.95 -0.51 7.07
CA ILE A 202 9.92 0.56 7.34
C ILE A 202 11.15 0.28 6.50
N THR A 203 11.60 1.27 5.72
CA THR A 203 12.83 1.17 4.92
C THR A 203 13.80 2.28 5.30
N PHE A 204 15.09 2.00 5.23
CA PHE A 204 16.16 2.97 5.43
C PHE A 204 17.40 2.57 4.63
N ASP A 205 18.21 3.56 4.29
CA ASP A 205 19.47 3.32 3.59
C ASP A 205 20.54 2.90 4.60
N ARG A 206 21.15 1.76 4.37
CA ARG A 206 22.33 1.32 5.13
C ARG A 206 23.56 1.95 4.51
N PRO A 207 24.51 2.45 5.32
CA PRO A 207 25.81 2.83 4.80
C PRO A 207 26.38 1.66 4.01
N GLY A 208 26.83 1.94 2.78
CA GLY A 208 27.46 0.90 1.95
C GLY A 208 28.66 0.33 2.71
N GLN A 209 28.74 -0.98 2.79
CA GLN A 209 30.05 -1.61 3.05
C GLN A 209 30.82 -1.49 1.74
N MET A 210 31.75 -0.51 1.71
CA MET A 210 32.77 -0.44 0.68
C MET A 210 33.74 -1.59 0.83
#